data_6c06041425d1602604656509b05bd1dc
#
_entry.id   6c06041425d1602604656509b05bd1dc
#
_cell.length_a   1.000
_cell.length_b   1.000
_cell.length_c   1.000
_cell.angle_alpha   90.00
_cell.angle_beta   90.00
_cell.angle_gamma   90.00
#
_symmetry.space_group_name_H-M   'P 1'
#
loop_
_entity.id
_entity.type
_entity.pdbx_description
1 polymer ?
#
loop_
_entity_poly.entity_id
_entity_poly.type
_entity_poly.pdbx_seq_one_letter_code
_entity_poly.pdbx_strand_id
1 'polypeptide(L)'
;MSVCSGASIVNVFCISICRLKMLKRKTYIHHMKPTLIIFLLSCLLAAETISAQQVDKYASQRQMMIEEIASDASRLVKYIDKDSVSDRVMQSMASVPRHLFIPPEMRDGAYENRPLPIGYGQTISQPYIVALMTDLLQPQPEHKVLEIGTGSGYQAAVLSGLVKEVYSIEIIDKLGLTAKQVLKQLGYDNVSTRIADGYDGWPEHAQFDSIIVTAGISHIPPPLVKQLKNGGTMVIPVGTRFQTQQLTLVKKDLHGAITTKQILPVIFVPFTGGH
;
A
#
# COMPACT_ATOMS: atom_id res chain seq x y z
N MET A 1 29.51 -19.39 10.30
CA MET A 1 28.93 -20.67 9.83
C MET A 1 27.50 -20.36 9.38
N SER A 2 27.29 -20.32 8.08
CA SER A 2 26.05 -19.91 7.43
C SER A 2 25.21 -21.15 7.16
N VAL A 3 23.98 -21.19 7.66
CA VAL A 3 22.98 -22.20 7.29
C VAL A 3 22.01 -21.51 6.33
N CYS A 4 22.29 -21.66 5.03
CA CYS A 4 21.32 -21.29 3.98
C CYS A 4 20.12 -22.23 4.04
N SER A 5 18.92 -21.67 4.18
CA SER A 5 17.65 -22.42 4.14
C SER A 5 17.45 -23.07 2.76
N GLY A 6 17.42 -24.39 2.71
CA GLY A 6 17.37 -25.22 1.50
C GLY A 6 16.07 -25.12 0.64
N ALA A 7 15.08 -24.36 1.04
CA ALA A 7 13.79 -24.25 0.34
C ALA A 7 13.83 -23.38 -0.94
N SER A 8 14.70 -22.36 -0.98
CA SER A 8 14.77 -21.42 -2.12
C SER A 8 15.52 -22.00 -3.32
N ILE A 9 16.51 -22.88 -3.08
CA ILE A 9 17.35 -23.47 -4.15
C ILE A 9 16.58 -24.57 -4.91
N VAL A 10 15.74 -25.33 -4.22
CA VAL A 10 14.96 -26.42 -4.85
C VAL A 10 13.91 -25.87 -5.83
N ASN A 11 13.26 -24.74 -5.51
CA ASN A 11 12.25 -24.14 -6.39
C ASN A 11 12.85 -23.53 -7.67
N VAL A 12 13.99 -22.85 -7.57
CA VAL A 12 14.65 -22.25 -8.75
C VAL A 12 15.25 -23.33 -9.65
N PHE A 13 15.79 -24.42 -9.10
CA PHE A 13 16.33 -25.53 -9.89
C PHE A 13 15.25 -26.34 -10.58
N CYS A 14 14.10 -26.58 -9.94
CA CYS A 14 13.01 -27.35 -10.53
C CYS A 14 12.34 -26.60 -11.70
N ILE A 15 12.12 -25.30 -11.58
CA ILE A 15 11.52 -24.47 -12.66
C ILE A 15 12.48 -24.30 -13.84
N SER A 16 13.77 -24.10 -13.59
CA SER A 16 14.78 -23.99 -14.67
C SER A 16 14.98 -25.31 -15.41
N ILE A 17 14.98 -26.45 -14.74
CA ILE A 17 15.14 -27.78 -15.37
C ILE A 17 13.89 -28.15 -16.20
N CYS A 18 12.68 -27.80 -15.76
CA CYS A 18 11.46 -28.02 -16.54
C CYS A 18 11.40 -27.14 -17.79
N ARG A 19 11.78 -25.85 -17.71
CA ARG A 19 11.74 -24.95 -18.88
C ARG A 19 12.80 -25.25 -19.94
N LEU A 20 14.00 -25.69 -19.57
CA LEU A 20 15.08 -25.99 -20.54
C LEU A 20 14.94 -27.36 -21.21
N LYS A 21 14.19 -28.32 -20.65
CA LYS A 21 14.07 -29.69 -21.19
C LYS A 21 12.83 -29.96 -22.03
N MET A 22 11.81 -29.09 -21.98
CA MET A 22 10.62 -29.26 -22.83
C MET A 22 10.84 -28.89 -24.31
N LEU A 23 11.91 -28.16 -24.65
CA LEU A 23 12.18 -27.72 -26.02
C LEU A 23 13.00 -28.69 -26.88
N LYS A 24 13.56 -29.77 -26.36
CA LYS A 24 14.30 -30.74 -27.16
C LYS A 24 14.29 -32.16 -26.60
N ARG A 25 13.17 -32.90 -26.52
CA ARG A 25 13.19 -34.37 -26.50
C ARG A 25 11.78 -34.96 -26.31
N LYS A 26 11.11 -35.23 -27.43
CA LYS A 26 9.97 -36.17 -27.56
C LYS A 26 10.33 -37.65 -27.26
N THR A 27 11.60 -37.98 -26.97
CA THR A 27 12.12 -39.36 -26.88
C THR A 27 12.48 -39.85 -25.48
N TYR A 28 12.39 -39.02 -24.41
CA TYR A 28 12.86 -39.45 -23.08
C TYR A 28 11.76 -39.99 -22.14
N ILE A 29 10.48 -39.79 -22.48
CA ILE A 29 9.36 -40.22 -21.64
C ILE A 29 9.12 -41.76 -21.76
N HIS A 30 9.56 -42.39 -22.84
CA HIS A 30 9.31 -43.83 -23.08
C HIS A 30 10.17 -44.78 -22.21
N HIS A 31 11.18 -44.30 -21.52
CA HIS A 31 12.06 -45.15 -20.67
C HIS A 31 12.02 -44.82 -19.16
N MET A 32 11.17 -43.90 -18.73
CA MET A 32 11.00 -43.66 -17.30
C MET A 32 10.09 -44.74 -16.67
N LYS A 33 10.58 -45.35 -15.58
CA LYS A 33 9.76 -46.31 -14.81
C LYS A 33 8.48 -45.60 -14.36
N PRO A 34 7.30 -46.24 -14.46
CA PRO A 34 6.00 -45.62 -14.08
C PRO A 34 6.00 -45.08 -12.65
N THR A 35 6.76 -45.66 -11.75
CA THR A 35 6.96 -45.20 -10.36
C THR A 35 7.59 -43.83 -10.25
N LEU A 36 8.50 -43.44 -11.17
CA LEU A 36 9.14 -42.14 -11.18
C LEU A 36 8.21 -41.05 -11.71
N ILE A 37 7.36 -41.39 -12.67
CA ILE A 37 6.34 -40.49 -13.21
C ILE A 37 5.27 -40.17 -12.15
N ILE A 38 4.81 -41.19 -11.42
CA ILE A 38 3.84 -41.03 -10.32
C ILE A 38 4.43 -40.17 -9.20
N PHE A 39 5.72 -40.37 -8.85
CA PHE A 39 6.39 -39.55 -7.82
C PHE A 39 6.54 -38.09 -8.25
N LEU A 40 6.90 -37.82 -9.51
CA LEU A 40 6.99 -36.44 -10.03
C LEU A 40 5.63 -35.75 -10.09
N LEU A 41 4.57 -36.47 -10.47
CA LEU A 41 3.20 -35.95 -10.46
C LEU A 41 2.69 -35.69 -9.04
N SER A 42 3.00 -36.56 -8.07
CA SER A 42 2.63 -36.34 -6.67
C SER A 42 3.37 -35.14 -6.05
N CYS A 43 4.65 -34.91 -6.38
CA CYS A 43 5.40 -33.74 -5.94
C CYS A 43 4.87 -32.43 -6.57
N LEU A 44 4.45 -32.46 -7.83
CA LEU A 44 3.82 -31.30 -8.48
C LEU A 44 2.47 -30.97 -7.84
N LEU A 45 1.60 -31.97 -7.62
CA LEU A 45 0.30 -31.79 -6.94
C LEU A 45 0.49 -31.30 -5.49
N ALA A 46 1.48 -31.82 -4.76
CA ALA A 46 1.79 -31.35 -3.40
C ALA A 46 2.30 -29.91 -3.37
N ALA A 47 3.10 -29.49 -4.37
CA ALA A 47 3.57 -28.11 -4.47
C ALA A 47 2.43 -27.12 -4.80
N GLU A 48 1.49 -27.52 -5.65
CA GLU A 48 0.30 -26.72 -5.96
C GLU A 48 -0.64 -26.59 -4.76
N THR A 49 -0.85 -27.65 -3.99
CA THR A 49 -1.71 -27.63 -2.79
C THR A 49 -1.12 -26.76 -1.68
N ILE A 50 0.19 -26.80 -1.47
CA ILE A 50 0.88 -25.96 -0.47
C ILE A 50 0.81 -24.49 -0.88
N SER A 51 1.01 -24.17 -2.16
CA SER A 51 0.89 -22.80 -2.69
C SER A 51 -0.54 -22.26 -2.60
N ALA A 52 -1.55 -23.10 -2.95
CA ALA A 52 -2.96 -22.73 -2.85
C ALA A 52 -3.40 -22.51 -1.40
N GLN A 53 -2.92 -23.32 -0.45
CA GLN A 53 -3.27 -23.18 0.96
C GLN A 53 -2.68 -21.89 1.59
N GLN A 54 -1.48 -21.45 1.17
CA GLN A 54 -0.88 -20.21 1.64
C GLN A 54 -1.54 -18.97 1.03
N VAL A 55 -1.99 -19.05 -0.22
CA VAL A 55 -2.79 -18.01 -0.89
C VAL A 55 -4.16 -17.90 -0.22
N ASP A 56 -4.77 -19.03 0.14
CA ASP A 56 -6.07 -19.07 0.79
C ASP A 56 -6.05 -18.40 2.17
N LYS A 57 -5.02 -18.63 2.98
CA LYS A 57 -4.88 -17.99 4.30
C LYS A 57 -4.90 -16.45 4.19
N TYR A 58 -4.11 -15.87 3.31
CA TYR A 58 -4.05 -14.41 3.15
C TYR A 58 -5.27 -13.84 2.41
N ALA A 59 -5.86 -14.59 1.49
CA ALA A 59 -7.09 -14.18 0.82
C ALA A 59 -8.26 -14.06 1.81
N SER A 60 -8.44 -15.06 2.69
CA SER A 60 -9.46 -15.03 3.74
C SER A 60 -9.26 -13.87 4.72
N GLN A 61 -8.03 -13.67 5.21
CA GLN A 61 -7.71 -12.54 6.10
C GLN A 61 -7.97 -11.18 5.43
N ARG A 62 -7.64 -11.06 4.16
CA ARG A 62 -7.89 -9.86 3.36
C ARG A 62 -9.38 -9.59 3.20
N GLN A 63 -10.16 -10.63 2.96
CA GLN A 63 -11.62 -10.52 2.87
C GLN A 63 -12.23 -10.06 4.20
N MET A 64 -11.81 -10.63 5.34
CA MET A 64 -12.25 -10.18 6.66
C MET A 64 -11.89 -8.70 6.92
N MET A 65 -10.68 -8.26 6.52
CA MET A 65 -10.30 -6.85 6.59
C MET A 65 -11.26 -5.95 5.79
N ILE A 66 -11.65 -6.35 4.60
CA ILE A 66 -12.60 -5.59 3.75
C ILE A 66 -13.97 -5.48 4.41
N GLU A 67 -14.47 -6.57 4.98
CA GLU A 67 -15.75 -6.59 5.71
C GLU A 67 -15.71 -5.70 6.96
N GLU A 68 -14.60 -5.70 7.68
CA GLU A 68 -14.39 -4.85 8.84
C GLU A 68 -14.32 -3.37 8.45
N ILE A 69 -13.61 -3.02 7.36
CA ILE A 69 -13.60 -1.66 6.80
C ILE A 69 -15.01 -1.19 6.45
N ALA A 70 -15.82 -2.02 5.79
CA ALA A 70 -17.19 -1.70 5.44
C ALA A 70 -18.07 -1.47 6.68
N SER A 71 -17.91 -2.30 7.72
CA SER A 71 -18.59 -2.14 9.01
C SER A 71 -18.22 -0.83 9.70
N ASP A 72 -16.94 -0.47 9.72
CA ASP A 72 -16.49 0.78 10.36
C ASP A 72 -16.95 2.00 9.57
N ALA A 73 -16.96 1.96 8.23
CA ALA A 73 -17.47 3.03 7.39
C ALA A 73 -18.94 3.35 7.70
N SER A 74 -19.79 2.33 7.88
CA SER A 74 -21.21 2.52 8.21
C SER A 74 -21.45 3.24 9.54
N ARG A 75 -20.51 3.16 10.49
CA ARG A 75 -20.61 3.85 11.81
C ARG A 75 -20.30 5.33 11.73
N LEU A 76 -19.66 5.81 10.65
CA LEU A 76 -19.20 7.19 10.52
C LEU A 76 -20.11 8.08 9.67
N VAL A 77 -21.27 7.59 9.22
CA VAL A 77 -22.27 8.36 8.47
C VAL A 77 -22.50 9.77 9.06
N LYS A 78 -22.62 9.85 10.38
CA LYS A 78 -22.85 11.12 11.09
C LYS A 78 -21.71 12.15 10.98
N TYR A 79 -20.52 11.74 10.57
CA TYR A 79 -19.36 12.62 10.45
C TYR A 79 -19.07 13.07 9.02
N ILE A 80 -19.37 12.22 8.04
CA ILE A 80 -18.90 12.42 6.66
C ILE A 80 -20.03 12.49 5.61
N ASP A 81 -21.30 12.40 6.02
CA ASP A 81 -22.47 12.31 5.12
C ASP A 81 -22.33 11.20 4.05
N LYS A 82 -21.61 10.13 4.42
CA LYS A 82 -21.30 9.00 3.53
C LYS A 82 -21.22 7.72 4.38
N ASP A 83 -21.98 6.72 3.98
CA ASP A 83 -22.18 5.47 4.72
C ASP A 83 -21.25 4.33 4.28
N SER A 84 -20.47 4.57 3.22
CA SER A 84 -19.61 3.54 2.63
C SER A 84 -18.36 4.13 2.00
N VAL A 85 -17.32 3.33 1.91
CA VAL A 85 -16.16 3.54 1.04
C VAL A 85 -16.52 3.05 -0.35
N SER A 86 -16.09 3.76 -1.41
CA SER A 86 -16.41 3.40 -2.79
C SER A 86 -15.85 2.03 -3.18
N ASP A 87 -16.57 1.30 -4.04
CA ASP A 87 -16.18 -0.03 -4.51
C ASP A 87 -14.79 -0.06 -5.13
N ARG A 88 -14.40 0.98 -5.87
CA ARG A 88 -13.06 1.10 -6.46
C ARG A 88 -11.96 1.10 -5.40
N VAL A 89 -12.15 1.86 -4.32
CA VAL A 89 -11.20 1.89 -3.20
C VAL A 89 -11.17 0.54 -2.49
N MET A 90 -12.35 -0.06 -2.22
CA MET A 90 -12.44 -1.39 -1.60
C MET A 90 -11.77 -2.47 -2.44
N GLN A 91 -11.94 -2.45 -3.77
CA GLN A 91 -11.25 -3.35 -4.70
C GLN A 91 -9.74 -3.16 -4.67
N SER A 92 -9.26 -1.91 -4.65
CA SER A 92 -7.83 -1.64 -4.51
C SER A 92 -7.28 -2.18 -3.19
N MET A 93 -7.96 -1.92 -2.07
CA MET A 93 -7.59 -2.46 -0.75
C MET A 93 -7.56 -3.99 -0.75
N ALA A 94 -8.50 -4.65 -1.42
CA ALA A 94 -8.57 -6.10 -1.55
C ALA A 94 -7.45 -6.69 -2.42
N SER A 95 -6.93 -5.93 -3.39
CA SER A 95 -5.91 -6.39 -4.34
C SER A 95 -4.48 -6.27 -3.80
N VAL A 96 -4.21 -5.26 -2.96
CA VAL A 96 -2.85 -4.97 -2.47
C VAL A 96 -2.45 -5.95 -1.35
N PRO A 97 -1.34 -6.70 -1.49
CA PRO A 97 -0.89 -7.69 -0.50
C PRO A 97 -0.23 -7.01 0.71
N ARG A 98 -1.03 -6.47 1.63
CA ARG A 98 -0.57 -5.69 2.80
C ARG A 98 0.54 -6.38 3.60
N HIS A 99 0.51 -7.72 3.72
CA HIS A 99 1.52 -8.50 4.42
C HIS A 99 2.93 -8.41 3.82
N LEU A 100 3.08 -7.92 2.57
CA LEU A 100 4.37 -7.69 1.93
C LEU A 100 4.96 -6.29 2.22
N PHE A 101 4.18 -5.42 2.86
CA PHE A 101 4.57 -4.05 3.23
C PHE A 101 4.93 -3.90 4.72
N ILE A 102 5.05 -5.00 5.44
CA ILE A 102 5.40 -5.02 6.87
C ILE A 102 6.52 -6.02 7.14
N PRO A 103 7.21 -5.89 8.29
CA PRO A 103 8.24 -6.85 8.69
C PRO A 103 7.69 -8.29 8.75
N PRO A 104 8.50 -9.30 8.36
CA PRO A 104 8.06 -10.70 8.30
C PRO A 104 7.42 -11.21 9.60
N GLU A 105 7.94 -10.79 10.74
CA GLU A 105 7.45 -11.15 12.09
C GLU A 105 6.05 -10.61 12.41
N MET A 106 5.58 -9.61 11.67
CA MET A 106 4.27 -8.99 11.87
C MET A 106 3.21 -9.52 10.90
N ARG A 107 3.56 -10.40 9.95
CA ARG A 107 2.69 -10.81 8.84
C ARG A 107 1.42 -11.54 9.26
N ASP A 108 1.43 -12.24 10.38
CA ASP A 108 0.25 -12.93 10.89
C ASP A 108 -0.88 -11.96 11.25
N GLY A 109 -0.55 -10.75 11.72
CA GLY A 109 -1.50 -9.68 12.00
C GLY A 109 -1.69 -8.65 10.88
N ALA A 110 -1.16 -8.90 9.68
CA ALA A 110 -1.10 -7.92 8.59
C ALA A 110 -2.44 -7.32 8.19
N TYR A 111 -3.51 -8.10 8.31
CA TYR A 111 -4.85 -7.75 7.87
C TYR A 111 -5.78 -7.36 9.03
N GLU A 112 -5.28 -7.32 10.27
CA GLU A 112 -6.02 -6.76 11.40
C GLU A 112 -6.25 -5.26 11.17
N ASN A 113 -7.44 -4.77 11.53
CA ASN A 113 -7.83 -3.36 11.31
C ASN A 113 -7.21 -2.43 12.37
N ARG A 114 -5.89 -2.46 12.46
CA ARG A 114 -5.08 -1.61 13.36
C ARG A 114 -3.75 -1.21 12.70
N PRO A 115 -3.09 -0.14 13.19
CA PRO A 115 -1.73 0.18 12.79
C PRO A 115 -0.74 -0.88 13.27
N LEU A 116 0.35 -1.09 12.51
CA LEU A 116 1.43 -2.01 12.85
C LEU A 116 2.79 -1.32 12.72
N PRO A 117 3.78 -1.63 13.57
CA PRO A 117 5.10 -1.02 13.48
C PRO A 117 5.83 -1.49 12.21
N ILE A 118 6.54 -0.55 11.58
CA ILE A 118 7.39 -0.79 10.39
C ILE A 118 8.85 -0.41 10.63
N GLY A 119 9.22 -0.15 11.87
CA GLY A 119 10.55 0.32 12.27
C GLY A 119 10.67 1.84 12.34
N TYR A 120 11.78 2.32 12.85
CA TYR A 120 12.12 3.75 12.97
C TYR A 120 11.06 4.60 13.71
N GLY A 121 10.28 4.00 14.61
CA GLY A 121 9.17 4.68 15.29
C GLY A 121 7.96 4.97 14.40
N GLN A 122 7.91 4.38 13.20
CA GLN A 122 6.82 4.56 12.25
C GLN A 122 5.90 3.34 12.20
N THR A 123 4.69 3.55 11.67
CA THR A 123 3.67 2.50 11.53
C THR A 123 3.07 2.51 10.12
N ILE A 124 2.68 1.34 9.63
CA ILE A 124 1.69 1.25 8.56
C ILE A 124 0.31 1.59 9.17
N SER A 125 -0.44 2.47 8.52
CA SER A 125 -1.73 2.94 9.03
C SER A 125 -2.77 1.82 9.15
N GLN A 126 -3.74 1.98 10.04
CA GLN A 126 -4.92 1.13 10.15
C GLN A 126 -5.61 1.00 8.78
N PRO A 127 -5.99 -0.19 8.32
CA PRO A 127 -6.64 -0.40 7.02
C PRO A 127 -7.85 0.50 6.78
N TYR A 128 -8.73 0.65 7.78
CA TYR A 128 -9.89 1.54 7.66
C TYR A 128 -9.47 3.00 7.38
N ILE A 129 -8.44 3.50 8.05
CA ILE A 129 -7.94 4.88 7.84
C ILE A 129 -7.34 5.05 6.42
N VAL A 130 -6.62 4.04 5.93
CA VAL A 130 -6.13 4.04 4.54
C VAL A 130 -7.29 4.12 3.55
N ALA A 131 -8.32 3.29 3.73
CA ALA A 131 -9.49 3.27 2.88
C ALA A 131 -10.25 4.61 2.92
N LEU A 132 -10.52 5.13 4.12
CA LEU A 132 -11.22 6.40 4.32
C LEU A 132 -10.47 7.57 3.68
N MET A 133 -9.17 7.72 3.96
CA MET A 133 -8.38 8.83 3.42
C MET A 133 -8.29 8.76 1.90
N THR A 134 -8.13 7.55 1.35
CA THR A 134 -8.11 7.34 -0.11
C THR A 134 -9.46 7.72 -0.73
N ASP A 135 -10.57 7.31 -0.11
CA ASP A 135 -11.91 7.58 -0.63
C ASP A 135 -12.30 9.07 -0.56
N LEU A 136 -11.85 9.78 0.48
CA LEU A 136 -12.03 11.24 0.62
C LEU A 136 -11.33 12.04 -0.48
N LEU A 137 -10.26 11.52 -1.08
CA LEU A 137 -9.59 12.13 -2.23
C LEU A 137 -10.41 12.02 -3.52
N GLN A 138 -11.40 11.11 -3.60
CA GLN A 138 -12.19 10.83 -4.80
C GLN A 138 -11.30 10.56 -6.03
N PRO A 139 -10.36 9.59 -5.96
CA PRO A 139 -9.36 9.38 -7.00
C PRO A 139 -10.00 9.03 -8.34
N GLN A 140 -9.47 9.59 -9.45
CA GLN A 140 -9.89 9.26 -10.82
C GLN A 140 -8.71 8.65 -11.60
N PRO A 141 -8.97 7.82 -12.62
CA PRO A 141 -7.92 7.12 -13.38
C PRO A 141 -6.84 8.03 -13.99
N GLU A 142 -7.20 9.26 -14.32
CA GLU A 142 -6.31 10.26 -14.91
C GLU A 142 -5.56 11.11 -13.89
N HIS A 143 -5.90 11.00 -12.61
CA HIS A 143 -5.33 11.83 -11.56
C HIS A 143 -3.84 11.58 -11.33
N LYS A 144 -3.15 12.62 -10.93
CA LYS A 144 -1.81 12.64 -10.37
C LYS A 144 -1.89 12.98 -8.89
N VAL A 145 -1.40 12.08 -8.03
CA VAL A 145 -1.51 12.20 -6.58
C VAL A 145 -0.14 12.34 -5.94
N LEU A 146 -0.04 13.24 -4.97
CA LEU A 146 1.13 13.37 -4.09
C LEU A 146 0.81 12.73 -2.73
N GLU A 147 1.67 11.83 -2.28
CA GLU A 147 1.69 11.26 -0.93
C GLU A 147 2.86 11.82 -0.13
N ILE A 148 2.60 12.28 1.10
CA ILE A 148 3.62 12.67 2.06
C ILE A 148 3.65 11.66 3.20
N GLY A 149 4.79 10.98 3.34
CA GLY A 149 4.98 9.87 4.29
C GLY A 149 4.81 8.52 3.60
N THR A 150 5.76 8.13 2.73
CA THR A 150 5.73 6.82 2.05
C THR A 150 5.65 5.65 3.04
N GLY A 151 6.38 5.75 4.15
CA GLY A 151 6.46 4.71 5.16
C GLY A 151 6.85 3.36 4.57
N SER A 152 5.93 2.39 4.64
CA SER A 152 6.11 1.07 4.03
C SER A 152 5.87 1.03 2.51
N GLY A 153 5.21 2.05 1.94
CA GLY A 153 4.73 2.08 0.54
C GLY A 153 3.32 1.54 0.34
N TYR A 154 2.63 1.11 1.40
CA TYR A 154 1.29 0.49 1.29
C TYR A 154 0.22 1.47 0.76
N GLN A 155 0.18 2.69 1.30
CA GLN A 155 -0.76 3.72 0.83
C GLN A 155 -0.48 4.09 -0.64
N ALA A 156 0.79 4.22 -1.04
CA ALA A 156 1.16 4.44 -2.44
C ALA A 156 0.70 3.29 -3.34
N ALA A 157 0.84 2.03 -2.89
CA ALA A 157 0.37 0.87 -3.63
C ALA A 157 -1.16 0.84 -3.79
N VAL A 158 -1.92 1.22 -2.75
CA VAL A 158 -3.39 1.35 -2.84
C VAL A 158 -3.78 2.44 -3.85
N LEU A 159 -3.13 3.60 -3.82
CA LEU A 159 -3.38 4.68 -4.77
C LEU A 159 -3.02 4.28 -6.21
N SER A 160 -1.95 3.52 -6.39
CA SER A 160 -1.45 3.07 -7.71
C SER A 160 -2.53 2.40 -8.56
N GLY A 161 -3.40 1.58 -7.97
CA GLY A 161 -4.53 0.94 -8.67
C GLY A 161 -5.69 1.87 -9.04
N LEU A 162 -5.67 3.12 -8.58
CA LEU A 162 -6.79 4.04 -8.68
C LEU A 162 -6.52 5.25 -9.59
N VAL A 163 -5.24 5.58 -9.80
CA VAL A 163 -4.81 6.83 -10.45
C VAL A 163 -3.71 6.59 -11.49
N LYS A 164 -3.47 7.59 -12.33
CA LYS A 164 -2.44 7.52 -13.37
C LYS A 164 -1.03 7.50 -12.80
N GLU A 165 -0.74 8.38 -11.84
CA GLU A 165 0.61 8.58 -11.28
C GLU A 165 0.53 8.87 -9.79
N VAL A 166 1.42 8.24 -9.02
CA VAL A 166 1.62 8.48 -7.59
C VAL A 166 3.05 9.00 -7.39
N TYR A 167 3.16 10.14 -6.73
CA TYR A 167 4.42 10.71 -6.26
C TYR A 167 4.44 10.61 -4.75
N SER A 168 5.46 9.98 -4.17
CA SER A 168 5.50 9.69 -2.74
C SER A 168 6.83 10.14 -2.13
N ILE A 169 6.76 10.89 -1.02
CA ILE A 169 7.93 11.46 -0.34
C ILE A 169 8.08 10.81 1.04
N GLU A 170 9.31 10.40 1.34
CA GLU A 170 9.70 9.88 2.65
C GLU A 170 10.94 10.62 3.16
N ILE A 171 10.91 11.01 4.44
CA ILE A 171 12.06 11.70 5.05
C ILE A 171 13.07 10.72 5.66
N ILE A 172 12.63 9.53 6.02
CA ILE A 172 13.48 8.49 6.62
C ILE A 172 14.10 7.65 5.50
N ASP A 173 15.38 7.89 5.20
CA ASP A 173 16.11 7.26 4.09
C ASP A 173 15.90 5.75 4.01
N LYS A 174 16.05 5.05 5.14
CA LYS A 174 15.95 3.58 5.18
C LYS A 174 14.55 3.08 4.85
N LEU A 175 13.51 3.78 5.30
CA LEU A 175 12.12 3.46 4.93
C LEU A 175 11.88 3.73 3.45
N GLY A 176 12.26 4.90 2.95
CA GLY A 176 12.08 5.28 1.55
C GLY A 176 12.78 4.31 0.58
N LEU A 177 14.01 3.87 0.91
CA LEU A 177 14.73 2.88 0.11
C LEU A 177 14.04 1.51 0.12
N THR A 178 13.56 1.06 1.30
CA THR A 178 12.84 -0.21 1.43
C THR A 178 11.51 -0.16 0.67
N ALA A 179 10.73 0.89 0.85
CA ALA A 179 9.45 1.08 0.16
C ALA A 179 9.63 1.09 -1.38
N LYS A 180 10.63 1.83 -1.88
CA LYS A 180 10.98 1.84 -3.31
C LYS A 180 11.27 0.45 -3.85
N GLN A 181 12.03 -0.35 -3.10
CA GLN A 181 12.36 -1.72 -3.49
C GLN A 181 11.11 -2.61 -3.52
N VAL A 182 10.27 -2.56 -2.48
CA VAL A 182 9.02 -3.35 -2.38
C VAL A 182 8.07 -2.98 -3.50
N LEU A 183 7.81 -1.69 -3.72
CA LEU A 183 6.94 -1.20 -4.79
C LEU A 183 7.41 -1.69 -6.17
N LYS A 184 8.70 -1.59 -6.46
CA LYS A 184 9.29 -2.08 -7.71
C LYS A 184 9.16 -3.60 -7.86
N GLN A 185 9.43 -4.37 -6.79
CA GLN A 185 9.34 -5.84 -6.83
C GLN A 185 7.90 -6.32 -7.06
N LEU A 186 6.91 -5.57 -6.60
CA LEU A 186 5.49 -5.87 -6.74
C LEU A 186 4.88 -5.29 -8.03
N GLY A 187 5.65 -4.58 -8.87
CA GLY A 187 5.21 -4.07 -10.17
C GLY A 187 4.34 -2.80 -10.10
N TYR A 188 4.50 -1.97 -9.06
CA TYR A 188 3.82 -0.67 -8.97
C TYR A 188 4.60 0.40 -9.75
N ASP A 189 4.62 0.27 -11.09
CA ASP A 189 5.50 1.06 -11.97
C ASP A 189 5.08 2.53 -12.13
N ASN A 190 3.84 2.89 -11.76
CA ASN A 190 3.32 4.26 -11.76
C ASN A 190 3.56 5.01 -10.45
N VAL A 191 4.35 4.42 -9.52
CA VAL A 191 4.73 5.06 -8.25
C VAL A 191 6.17 5.56 -8.33
N SER A 192 6.34 6.88 -8.23
CA SER A 192 7.65 7.54 -8.10
C SER A 192 7.92 7.91 -6.65
N THR A 193 9.06 7.50 -6.11
CA THR A 193 9.43 7.79 -4.71
C THR A 193 10.63 8.74 -4.63
N ARG A 194 10.63 9.64 -3.63
CA ARG A 194 11.72 10.58 -3.32
C ARG A 194 12.02 10.59 -1.83
N ILE A 195 13.30 10.65 -1.48
CA ILE A 195 13.75 10.88 -0.11
C ILE A 195 13.95 12.39 0.05
N ALA A 196 13.09 13.05 0.84
CA ALA A 196 13.11 14.49 1.08
C ALA A 196 12.20 14.87 2.26
N ASP A 197 12.29 16.13 2.70
CA ASP A 197 11.28 16.73 3.58
C ASP A 197 9.97 16.90 2.80
N GLY A 198 8.91 16.29 3.29
CA GLY A 198 7.59 16.35 2.66
C GLY A 198 6.88 17.70 2.80
N TYR A 199 7.35 18.57 3.68
CA TYR A 199 6.77 19.90 3.89
C TYR A 199 6.75 20.74 2.61
N ASP A 200 7.81 20.64 1.82
CA ASP A 200 7.96 21.38 0.56
C ASP A 200 7.23 20.72 -0.62
N GLY A 201 6.70 19.49 -0.43
CA GLY A 201 6.09 18.72 -1.49
C GLY A 201 7.07 18.35 -2.60
N TRP A 202 6.56 18.32 -3.85
CA TRP A 202 7.36 17.96 -5.04
C TRP A 202 7.11 18.96 -6.18
N PRO A 203 7.69 20.17 -6.11
CA PRO A 203 7.41 21.27 -7.03
C PRO A 203 7.60 20.93 -8.50
N GLU A 204 8.61 20.09 -8.83
CA GLU A 204 8.95 19.71 -10.20
C GLU A 204 7.84 18.91 -10.89
N HIS A 205 6.96 18.29 -10.10
CA HIS A 205 5.81 17.50 -10.58
C HIS A 205 4.45 18.14 -10.27
N ALA A 206 4.44 19.32 -9.64
CA ALA A 206 3.19 20.07 -9.43
C ALA A 206 2.53 20.39 -10.79
N GLN A 207 1.25 20.48 -10.91
CA GLN A 207 0.14 20.49 -9.97
C GLN A 207 -0.41 19.08 -9.76
N PHE A 208 -0.87 18.77 -8.54
CA PHE A 208 -1.47 17.48 -8.19
C PHE A 208 -2.99 17.60 -8.13
N ASP A 209 -3.69 16.59 -8.63
CA ASP A 209 -5.15 16.50 -8.52
C ASP A 209 -5.58 16.25 -7.08
N SER A 210 -4.76 15.46 -6.35
CA SER A 210 -4.99 15.22 -4.92
C SER A 210 -3.65 15.10 -4.15
N ILE A 211 -3.70 15.43 -2.85
CA ILE A 211 -2.58 15.29 -1.92
C ILE A 211 -3.06 14.51 -0.69
N ILE A 212 -2.30 13.50 -0.27
CA ILE A 212 -2.54 12.75 0.96
C ILE A 212 -1.34 12.89 1.89
N VAL A 213 -1.58 13.25 3.15
CA VAL A 213 -0.53 13.36 4.17
C VAL A 213 -0.79 12.31 5.24
N THR A 214 0.19 11.42 5.45
CA THR A 214 0.08 10.26 6.35
C THR A 214 0.85 10.46 7.66
N ALA A 215 1.14 11.69 8.02
CA ALA A 215 1.77 12.10 9.28
C ALA A 215 1.05 13.31 9.88
N GLY A 216 1.01 13.40 11.22
CA GLY A 216 0.34 14.49 11.93
C GLY A 216 1.18 15.75 11.98
N ILE A 217 0.63 16.89 11.57
CA ILE A 217 1.28 18.19 11.53
C ILE A 217 0.42 19.26 12.20
N SER A 218 1.07 20.32 12.77
CA SER A 218 0.36 21.37 13.51
C SER A 218 -0.49 22.31 12.64
N HIS A 219 -0.21 22.41 11.35
CA HIS A 219 -0.90 23.28 10.41
C HIS A 219 -0.80 22.71 8.98
N ILE A 220 -1.64 23.20 8.08
CA ILE A 220 -1.60 22.82 6.66
C ILE A 220 -0.43 23.52 5.98
N PRO A 221 0.56 22.79 5.41
CA PRO A 221 1.73 23.41 4.79
C PRO A 221 1.35 24.25 3.55
N PRO A 222 1.69 25.55 3.51
CA PRO A 222 1.39 26.39 2.35
C PRO A 222 1.98 25.90 1.03
N PRO A 223 3.19 25.27 0.98
CA PRO A 223 3.72 24.71 -0.25
C PRO A 223 2.82 23.61 -0.84
N LEU A 224 2.18 22.76 -0.01
CA LEU A 224 1.27 21.73 -0.48
C LEU A 224 0.00 22.33 -1.06
N VAL A 225 -0.56 23.38 -0.43
CA VAL A 225 -1.73 24.10 -0.96
C VAL A 225 -1.42 24.74 -2.32
N LYS A 226 -0.22 25.28 -2.51
CA LYS A 226 0.21 25.83 -3.81
C LYS A 226 0.32 24.76 -4.89
N GLN A 227 0.74 23.54 -4.52
CA GLN A 227 0.90 22.42 -5.44
C GLN A 227 -0.39 21.65 -5.72
N LEU A 228 -1.47 21.92 -4.97
CA LEU A 228 -2.79 21.37 -5.23
C LEU A 228 -3.44 22.12 -6.40
N LYS A 229 -3.97 21.40 -7.41
CA LYS A 229 -4.73 21.98 -8.53
C LYS A 229 -5.97 22.72 -8.02
N ASN A 230 -6.44 23.69 -8.80
CA ASN A 230 -7.81 24.17 -8.67
C ASN A 230 -8.80 23.02 -8.97
N GLY A 231 -9.80 22.85 -8.13
CA GLY A 231 -10.68 21.68 -8.11
C GLY A 231 -10.11 20.49 -7.33
N GLY A 232 -8.88 20.58 -6.83
CA GLY A 232 -8.19 19.48 -6.14
C GLY A 232 -8.57 19.31 -4.68
N THR A 233 -8.19 18.16 -4.12
CA THR A 233 -8.53 17.75 -2.76
C THR A 233 -7.29 17.30 -2.00
N MET A 234 -7.14 17.71 -0.73
CA MET A 234 -6.09 17.21 0.18
C MET A 234 -6.72 16.61 1.44
N VAL A 235 -6.14 15.51 1.91
CA VAL A 235 -6.48 14.89 3.20
C VAL A 235 -5.26 14.89 4.08
N ILE A 236 -5.36 15.46 5.29
CA ILE A 236 -4.23 15.73 6.17
C ILE A 236 -4.64 15.67 7.65
N PRO A 237 -3.91 14.96 8.53
CA PRO A 237 -4.09 15.03 9.99
C PRO A 237 -3.51 16.31 10.57
N VAL A 238 -4.34 17.22 11.07
CA VAL A 238 -3.93 18.52 11.65
C VAL A 238 -4.10 18.51 13.15
N GLY A 239 -3.05 18.82 13.88
CA GLY A 239 -3.07 18.91 15.36
C GLY A 239 -1.67 18.89 15.95
N THR A 240 -1.60 19.01 17.27
CA THR A 240 -0.32 19.06 18.00
C THR A 240 0.39 17.70 18.01
N ARG A 241 1.70 17.74 18.10
CA ARG A 241 2.58 16.57 18.14
C ARG A 241 2.22 15.65 19.31
N PHE A 242 2.14 14.34 19.07
CA PHE A 242 1.81 13.31 20.05
C PHE A 242 0.43 13.43 20.73
N GLN A 243 -0.47 14.24 20.18
CA GLN A 243 -1.86 14.34 20.63
C GLN A 243 -2.81 13.90 19.51
N THR A 244 -4.10 13.87 19.84
CA THR A 244 -5.13 13.61 18.84
C THR A 244 -5.15 14.73 17.80
N GLN A 245 -4.98 14.37 16.52
CA GLN A 245 -5.15 15.27 15.39
C GLN A 245 -6.60 15.19 14.88
N GLN A 246 -7.02 16.19 14.10
CA GLN A 246 -8.25 16.13 13.31
C GLN A 246 -7.89 15.77 11.87
N LEU A 247 -8.40 14.64 11.39
CA LEU A 247 -8.33 14.35 9.96
C LEU A 247 -9.11 15.42 9.22
N THR A 248 -8.41 16.20 8.40
CA THR A 248 -8.96 17.40 7.77
C THR A 248 -9.01 17.19 6.26
N LEU A 249 -10.19 17.38 5.68
CA LEU A 249 -10.42 17.46 4.24
C LEU A 249 -10.25 18.92 3.81
N VAL A 250 -9.32 19.18 2.89
CA VAL A 250 -9.06 20.47 2.29
C VAL A 250 -9.51 20.41 0.84
N LYS A 251 -10.36 21.33 0.40
CA LYS A 251 -10.79 21.46 -1.00
C LYS A 251 -10.37 22.82 -1.54
N LYS A 252 -9.79 22.81 -2.72
CA LYS A 252 -9.47 24.01 -3.49
C LYS A 252 -10.45 24.10 -4.63
N ASP A 253 -11.27 25.13 -4.65
CA ASP A 253 -12.25 25.30 -5.72
C ASP A 253 -11.63 25.69 -7.07
N LEU A 254 -12.42 25.81 -8.11
CA LEU A 254 -11.93 26.16 -9.46
C LEU A 254 -11.35 27.58 -9.55
N HIS A 255 -11.64 28.43 -8.57
CA HIS A 255 -11.13 29.82 -8.47
C HIS A 255 -9.93 29.93 -7.52
N GLY A 256 -9.50 28.80 -6.89
CA GLY A 256 -8.37 28.75 -5.97
C GLY A 256 -8.73 29.04 -4.51
N ALA A 257 -10.01 29.23 -4.16
CA ALA A 257 -10.42 29.40 -2.77
C ALA A 257 -10.35 28.07 -2.01
N ILE A 258 -9.89 28.15 -0.76
CA ILE A 258 -9.67 26.97 0.10
C ILE A 258 -10.79 26.86 1.12
N THR A 259 -11.37 25.66 1.21
CA THR A 259 -12.28 25.28 2.29
C THR A 259 -11.74 24.08 3.04
N THR A 260 -12.03 24.00 4.34
CA THR A 260 -11.58 22.89 5.20
C THR A 260 -12.77 22.30 5.95
N LYS A 261 -12.81 20.95 6.06
CA LYS A 261 -13.78 20.24 6.90
C LYS A 261 -13.03 19.24 7.79
N GLN A 262 -13.23 19.33 9.12
CA GLN A 262 -12.75 18.29 10.02
C GLN A 262 -13.65 17.06 9.90
N ILE A 263 -13.05 15.89 9.75
CA ILE A 263 -13.74 14.63 9.52
C ILE A 263 -13.89 13.83 10.82
N LEU A 264 -12.77 13.43 11.42
CA LEU A 264 -12.77 12.67 12.68
C LEU A 264 -11.42 12.80 13.41
N PRO A 265 -11.39 12.54 14.72
CA PRO A 265 -10.15 12.48 15.47
C PRO A 265 -9.32 11.25 15.07
N VAL A 266 -8.01 11.45 14.92
CA VAL A 266 -7.02 10.41 14.54
C VAL A 266 -5.74 10.58 15.36
N ILE A 267 -4.91 9.52 15.37
CA ILE A 267 -3.56 9.57 15.93
C ILE A 267 -2.59 9.07 14.87
N PHE A 268 -1.79 9.99 14.34
CA PHE A 268 -0.71 9.69 13.39
C PHE A 268 0.65 9.91 14.04
N VAL A 269 1.67 9.24 13.50
CA VAL A 269 3.08 9.55 13.78
C VAL A 269 3.36 11.01 13.43
N PRO A 270 4.27 11.69 14.16
CA PRO A 270 4.55 13.09 13.91
C PRO A 270 5.15 13.32 12.51
N PHE A 271 4.70 14.34 11.84
CA PHE A 271 5.38 14.91 10.68
C PHE A 271 6.75 15.46 11.14
N THR A 272 7.82 14.95 10.56
CA THR A 272 9.20 15.33 10.93
C THR A 272 9.88 16.09 9.80
N GLY A 273 10.79 17.01 10.14
CA GLY A 273 11.49 17.86 9.19
C GLY A 273 12.10 19.08 9.86
N GLY A 274 12.66 19.97 9.05
CA GLY A 274 13.32 21.20 9.49
C GLY A 274 12.43 22.44 9.56
N HIS A 275 11.11 22.28 9.56
CA HIS A 275 10.09 23.37 9.51
C HIS A 275 9.47 23.67 10.86
#